data_f8cb7072f745c88dd7b133009789de45
#
_entry.id   f8cb7072f745c88dd7b133009789de45
#
_cell.length_a   1.000
_cell.length_b   1.000
_cell.length_c   1.000
_cell.angle_alpha   90.00
_cell.angle_beta   90.00
_cell.angle_gamma   90.00
#
_symmetry.space_group_name_H-M   'P 1'
#
loop_
_entity.id
_entity.type
_entity.pdbx_description
1 polymer ?
#
loop_
_entity_poly.entity_id
_entity_poly.type
_entity_poly.pdbx_seq_one_letter_code
_entity_poly.pdbx_strand_id
1 'polypeptide(L)'
;MNKHISIVYMVIFLAIIYGFAIVTFISPDKEISDIENRTLSKFPEISLAAVTTGSFFEKINQYWNDQIVFRNEMIRIYQNQQNSEIFNSMLFENLFEANKPRNPEDGTKIRNSRIVSKLVVTNNKWILPIPNKVVHKSEIDASTARLNDAVTFAKKQKTDTYFVFNPSRTKALMHLYPKYFQTDAYVKSKEYFLSKLDKDVNVINLGEKFDTFTKAHLEELYFETDHHWNIKGAFIAYQEMITQLSKKSPKFEDKPLSLKEINVSTLTTGNFKGSYNTQINYAVNPKNADRTPIYEPKTPFTFKNFEAISTDGKEVITNFTDFYRFKNGESDYSYKILYGGDKRKIAYENPKANNQLKVLLIKDSYMNPITPYLAQHFNKLTVLDNRYYSDFSLKKILANEKYDILIIACHDDNLFSDNYEFEKGQGSR
;
A
#
# COMPACT_ATOMS: atom_id res chain seq x y z
N MET A 1 -41.07 -12.84 35.16
CA MET A 1 -41.03 -11.76 34.13
C MET A 1 -42.41 -11.74 33.47
N ASN A 2 -43.05 -10.58 33.39
CA ASN A 2 -44.43 -10.47 32.92
C ASN A 2 -44.50 -10.83 31.42
N LYS A 3 -45.38 -11.76 30.99
CA LYS A 3 -45.52 -12.29 29.64
C LYS A 3 -45.60 -11.16 28.56
N HIS A 4 -46.28 -10.08 28.92
CA HIS A 4 -46.38 -8.90 28.02
C HIS A 4 -45.04 -8.17 27.81
N ILE A 5 -44.22 -8.07 28.86
CA ILE A 5 -42.89 -7.46 28.78
C ILE A 5 -41.97 -8.29 27.88
N SER A 6 -42.01 -9.62 27.99
CA SER A 6 -41.24 -10.53 27.14
C SER A 6 -41.62 -10.45 25.66
N ILE A 7 -42.92 -10.30 25.37
CA ILE A 7 -43.42 -10.11 24.00
C ILE A 7 -42.92 -8.77 23.44
N VAL A 8 -42.96 -7.68 24.20
CA VAL A 8 -42.47 -6.38 23.78
C VAL A 8 -40.98 -6.43 23.44
N TYR A 9 -40.17 -7.03 24.30
CA TYR A 9 -38.74 -7.22 24.01
C TYR A 9 -38.48 -8.05 22.75
N MET A 10 -39.23 -9.14 22.55
CA MET A 10 -39.14 -9.97 21.35
C MET A 10 -39.51 -9.18 20.09
N VAL A 11 -40.57 -8.37 20.11
CA VAL A 11 -41.01 -7.55 18.99
C VAL A 11 -39.94 -6.49 18.67
N ILE A 12 -39.41 -5.80 19.69
CA ILE A 12 -38.33 -4.81 19.49
C ILE A 12 -37.10 -5.49 18.91
N PHE A 13 -36.69 -6.63 19.41
CA PHE A 13 -35.54 -7.39 18.93
C PHE A 13 -35.69 -7.81 17.47
N LEU A 14 -36.87 -8.35 17.11
CA LEU A 14 -37.15 -8.71 15.70
C LEU A 14 -37.24 -7.48 14.80
N ALA A 15 -37.82 -6.38 15.26
CA ALA A 15 -37.90 -5.14 14.51
C ALA A 15 -36.50 -4.56 14.22
N ILE A 16 -35.58 -4.64 15.18
CA ILE A 16 -34.20 -4.23 14.99
C ILE A 16 -33.52 -5.13 13.95
N ILE A 17 -33.55 -6.46 14.10
CA ILE A 17 -32.90 -7.39 13.17
C ILE A 17 -33.42 -7.24 11.75
N TYR A 18 -34.75 -7.28 11.56
CA TYR A 18 -35.35 -7.17 10.25
C TYR A 18 -35.20 -5.75 9.66
N GLY A 19 -35.27 -4.72 10.51
CA GLY A 19 -35.01 -3.35 10.10
C GLY A 19 -33.60 -3.17 9.55
N PHE A 20 -32.59 -3.68 10.26
CA PHE A 20 -31.19 -3.67 9.75
C PHE A 20 -31.05 -4.46 8.45
N ALA A 21 -31.65 -5.63 8.34
CA ALA A 21 -31.59 -6.44 7.12
C ALA A 21 -32.22 -5.72 5.93
N ILE A 22 -33.41 -5.13 6.12
CA ILE A 22 -34.10 -4.37 5.06
C ILE A 22 -33.29 -3.16 4.63
N VAL A 23 -32.82 -2.34 5.58
CA VAL A 23 -32.02 -1.14 5.24
C VAL A 23 -30.73 -1.52 4.55
N THR A 24 -30.06 -2.58 4.97
CA THR A 24 -28.86 -3.10 4.29
C THR A 24 -29.17 -3.51 2.84
N PHE A 25 -30.29 -4.18 2.62
CA PHE A 25 -30.68 -4.67 1.29
C PHE A 25 -31.05 -3.56 0.31
N ILE A 26 -31.66 -2.47 0.79
CA ILE A 26 -32.06 -1.33 -0.08
C ILE A 26 -30.95 -0.26 -0.21
N SER A 27 -29.89 -0.32 0.60
CA SER A 27 -28.76 0.61 0.54
C SER A 27 -27.87 0.30 -0.65
N PRO A 28 -27.32 1.31 -1.33
CA PRO A 28 -26.35 1.08 -2.40
C PRO A 28 -25.07 0.43 -1.86
N ASP A 29 -24.52 -0.51 -2.62
CA ASP A 29 -23.25 -1.16 -2.29
C ASP A 29 -22.11 -0.14 -2.21
N LYS A 30 -21.24 -0.33 -1.22
CA LYS A 30 -20.00 0.42 -1.08
C LYS A 30 -18.85 -0.36 -1.75
N GLU A 31 -18.04 0.32 -2.54
CA GLU A 31 -16.92 -0.33 -3.24
C GLU A 31 -15.67 -0.46 -2.37
N ILE A 32 -15.43 0.50 -1.47
CA ILE A 32 -14.21 0.59 -0.66
C ILE A 32 -14.58 0.88 0.80
N SER A 33 -13.88 0.25 1.72
CA SER A 33 -13.89 0.63 3.14
C SER A 33 -12.76 1.62 3.42
N ASP A 34 -13.10 2.87 3.72
CA ASP A 34 -12.10 3.88 4.11
C ASP A 34 -11.38 3.54 5.42
N ILE A 35 -12.06 2.82 6.33
CA ILE A 35 -11.48 2.42 7.63
C ILE A 35 -10.48 1.28 7.45
N GLU A 36 -10.84 0.28 6.64
CA GLU A 36 -10.00 -0.91 6.44
C GLU A 36 -9.06 -0.77 5.24
N ASN A 37 -9.23 0.28 4.43
CA ASN A 37 -8.48 0.55 3.21
C ASN A 37 -8.44 -0.66 2.27
N ARG A 38 -9.60 -1.28 2.05
CA ARG A 38 -9.75 -2.43 1.15
C ARG A 38 -11.03 -2.34 0.32
N THR A 39 -11.01 -3.04 -0.80
CA THR A 39 -12.22 -3.26 -1.61
C THR A 39 -13.20 -4.15 -0.85
N LEU A 40 -14.48 -3.79 -0.89
CA LEU A 40 -15.56 -4.57 -0.29
C LEU A 40 -16.14 -5.56 -1.30
N SER A 41 -16.67 -6.67 -0.78
CA SER A 41 -17.25 -7.72 -1.59
C SER A 41 -18.51 -7.23 -2.30
N LYS A 42 -18.65 -7.55 -3.60
CA LYS A 42 -19.86 -7.33 -4.38
C LYS A 42 -20.79 -8.53 -4.25
N PHE A 43 -22.08 -8.32 -4.55
CA PHE A 43 -23.05 -9.41 -4.56
C PHE A 43 -22.59 -10.52 -5.51
N PRO A 44 -22.48 -11.79 -5.05
CA PRO A 44 -21.98 -12.87 -5.86
C PRO A 44 -22.94 -13.28 -6.97
N GLU A 45 -22.39 -13.69 -8.11
CA GLU A 45 -23.19 -14.28 -9.18
C GLU A 45 -23.84 -15.60 -8.74
N ILE A 46 -25.14 -15.74 -9.02
CA ILE A 46 -25.87 -16.94 -8.71
C ILE A 46 -25.70 -17.93 -9.87
N SER A 47 -25.00 -19.04 -9.61
CA SER A 47 -24.87 -20.13 -10.57
C SER A 47 -25.12 -21.47 -9.86
N LEU A 48 -25.66 -22.44 -10.60
CA LEU A 48 -25.92 -23.78 -10.06
C LEU A 48 -24.64 -24.43 -9.50
N ALA A 49 -23.52 -24.24 -10.21
CA ALA A 49 -22.21 -24.72 -9.77
C ALA A 49 -21.76 -24.07 -8.45
N ALA A 50 -21.92 -22.75 -8.31
CA ALA A 50 -21.54 -22.04 -7.09
C ALA A 50 -22.40 -22.47 -5.88
N VAL A 51 -23.68 -22.73 -6.11
CA VAL A 51 -24.60 -23.22 -5.04
C VAL A 51 -24.25 -24.65 -4.64
N THR A 52 -24.03 -25.53 -5.60
CA THR A 52 -23.73 -26.96 -5.30
C THR A 52 -22.36 -27.19 -4.67
N THR A 53 -21.38 -26.33 -4.98
CA THR A 53 -20.04 -26.36 -4.35
C THR A 53 -19.98 -25.65 -3.01
N GLY A 54 -21.02 -24.91 -2.61
CA GLY A 54 -21.05 -24.10 -1.41
C GLY A 54 -20.35 -22.74 -1.53
N SER A 55 -19.64 -22.45 -2.63
CA SER A 55 -18.88 -21.21 -2.82
C SER A 55 -19.78 -19.96 -2.87
N PHE A 56 -21.03 -20.11 -3.30
CA PHE A 56 -22.00 -19.02 -3.24
C PHE A 56 -22.28 -18.59 -1.79
N PHE A 57 -22.42 -19.54 -0.86
CA PHE A 57 -22.72 -19.24 0.53
C PHE A 57 -21.55 -18.57 1.26
N GLU A 58 -20.33 -18.93 0.91
CA GLU A 58 -19.13 -18.24 1.42
C GLU A 58 -19.08 -16.79 0.93
N LYS A 59 -19.26 -16.57 -0.39
CA LYS A 59 -19.24 -15.24 -0.97
C LYS A 59 -20.40 -14.36 -0.52
N ILE A 60 -21.61 -14.91 -0.37
CA ILE A 60 -22.75 -14.15 0.15
C ILE A 60 -22.55 -13.76 1.61
N ASN A 61 -21.92 -14.61 2.41
CA ASN A 61 -21.57 -14.27 3.78
C ASN A 61 -20.54 -13.14 3.86
N GLN A 62 -19.51 -13.15 2.98
CA GLN A 62 -18.56 -12.05 2.85
C GLN A 62 -19.25 -10.76 2.44
N TYR A 63 -20.13 -10.83 1.43
CA TYR A 63 -20.92 -9.68 0.97
C TYR A 63 -21.73 -9.07 2.12
N TRP A 64 -22.50 -9.85 2.86
CA TRP A 64 -23.30 -9.36 4.00
C TRP A 64 -22.42 -8.71 5.07
N ASN A 65 -21.29 -9.32 5.39
CA ASN A 65 -20.33 -8.77 6.35
C ASN A 65 -19.73 -7.43 5.89
N ASP A 66 -19.57 -7.24 4.60
CA ASP A 66 -18.97 -6.04 4.03
C ASP A 66 -19.99 -4.91 3.81
N GLN A 67 -21.24 -5.25 3.47
CA GLN A 67 -22.26 -4.28 3.05
C GLN A 67 -23.27 -3.92 4.15
N ILE A 68 -23.16 -4.53 5.33
CA ILE A 68 -24.09 -4.23 6.43
C ILE A 68 -24.11 -2.73 6.73
N VAL A 69 -25.32 -2.16 6.79
CA VAL A 69 -25.52 -0.73 7.10
C VAL A 69 -24.92 -0.36 8.46
N PHE A 70 -24.38 0.85 8.58
CA PHE A 70 -23.67 1.34 9.78
C PHE A 70 -22.45 0.54 10.18
N ARG A 71 -21.89 -0.31 9.29
CA ARG A 71 -20.71 -1.12 9.58
C ARG A 71 -19.52 -0.26 10.07
N ASN A 72 -19.23 0.83 9.39
CA ASN A 72 -18.13 1.71 9.76
C ASN A 72 -18.37 2.36 11.12
N GLU A 73 -19.58 2.75 11.44
CA GLU A 73 -19.98 3.31 12.73
C GLU A 73 -19.85 2.28 13.84
N MET A 74 -20.28 1.04 13.62
CA MET A 74 -20.12 -0.06 14.58
C MET A 74 -18.65 -0.39 14.82
N ILE A 75 -17.83 -0.42 13.78
CA ILE A 75 -16.36 -0.58 13.90
C ILE A 75 -15.78 0.55 14.73
N ARG A 76 -16.15 1.79 14.48
CA ARG A 76 -15.69 2.95 15.26
C ARG A 76 -16.09 2.88 16.73
N ILE A 77 -17.32 2.50 17.02
CA ILE A 77 -17.79 2.34 18.42
C ILE A 77 -16.95 1.26 19.12
N TYR A 78 -16.78 0.11 18.50
CA TYR A 78 -15.95 -0.97 19.04
C TYR A 78 -14.49 -0.54 19.25
N GLN A 79 -13.90 0.14 18.28
CA GLN A 79 -12.55 0.67 18.38
C GLN A 79 -12.43 1.75 19.45
N ASN A 80 -13.42 2.63 19.58
CA ASN A 80 -13.43 3.64 20.65
C ASN A 80 -13.49 3.01 22.04
N GLN A 81 -14.23 1.95 22.22
CA GLN A 81 -14.25 1.19 23.47
C GLN A 81 -12.86 0.58 23.76
N GLN A 82 -12.26 -0.08 22.76
CA GLN A 82 -10.90 -0.61 22.91
C GLN A 82 -9.85 0.49 23.14
N ASN A 83 -9.98 1.63 22.45
CA ASN A 83 -9.08 2.76 22.62
C ASN A 83 -9.19 3.39 24.01
N SER A 84 -10.36 3.41 24.63
CA SER A 84 -10.52 3.89 26.02
C SER A 84 -9.77 3.00 27.01
N GLU A 85 -9.78 1.69 26.80
CA GLU A 85 -9.00 0.74 27.62
C GLU A 85 -7.50 0.92 27.38
N ILE A 86 -7.08 1.14 26.13
CA ILE A 86 -5.69 1.43 25.77
C ILE A 86 -5.26 2.77 26.39
N PHE A 87 -6.06 3.84 26.23
CA PHE A 87 -5.75 5.15 26.79
C PHE A 87 -5.62 5.09 28.32
N ASN A 88 -6.54 4.40 29.00
CA ASN A 88 -6.46 4.21 30.44
C ASN A 88 -5.20 3.43 30.83
N SER A 89 -4.86 2.37 30.10
CA SER A 89 -3.62 1.62 30.35
C SER A 89 -2.36 2.44 30.03
N MET A 90 -2.40 3.33 29.04
CA MET A 90 -1.30 4.27 28.71
C MET A 90 -1.11 5.32 29.81
N LEU A 91 -2.21 5.84 30.38
CA LEU A 91 -2.16 6.75 31.54
C LEU A 91 -1.53 6.08 32.76
N PHE A 92 -1.93 4.86 33.07
CA PHE A 92 -1.34 4.06 34.15
C PHE A 92 0.15 3.81 33.91
N GLU A 93 0.58 3.48 32.69
CA GLU A 93 1.99 3.23 32.41
C GLU A 93 2.84 4.48 32.47
N ASN A 94 2.36 5.63 31.98
CA ASN A 94 3.10 6.90 32.07
C ASN A 94 3.34 7.33 33.53
N LEU A 95 2.43 7.01 34.43
CA LEU A 95 2.61 7.24 35.88
C LEU A 95 3.70 6.33 36.48
N PHE A 96 3.98 5.17 35.85
CA PHE A 96 4.99 4.21 36.31
C PHE A 96 6.27 4.19 35.46
N GLU A 97 6.35 4.97 34.36
CA GLU A 97 7.52 4.96 33.45
C GLU A 97 8.84 5.41 34.09
N ALA A 98 8.77 6.22 35.14
CA ALA A 98 9.99 6.67 35.84
C ALA A 98 10.80 5.53 36.45
N ASN A 99 10.18 4.38 36.74
CA ASN A 99 10.76 3.24 37.44
C ASN A 99 10.90 1.96 36.56
N LYS A 100 10.78 2.08 35.23
CA LYS A 100 10.92 0.89 34.36
C LYS A 100 12.37 0.43 34.24
N PRO A 101 12.59 -0.89 34.26
CA PRO A 101 13.91 -1.46 34.08
C PRO A 101 14.45 -1.08 32.69
N ARG A 102 15.72 -0.74 32.64
CA ARG A 102 16.46 -0.56 31.38
C ARG A 102 17.00 -1.91 30.93
N ASN A 103 17.15 -2.08 29.61
CA ASN A 103 17.82 -3.22 29.06
C ASN A 103 19.27 -3.25 29.58
N PRO A 104 19.72 -4.33 30.23
CA PRO A 104 21.07 -4.41 30.79
C PRO A 104 22.19 -4.37 29.74
N GLU A 105 21.88 -4.66 28.46
CA GLU A 105 22.88 -4.73 27.39
C GLU A 105 23.19 -3.36 26.76
N ASP A 106 22.21 -2.45 26.66
CA ASP A 106 22.36 -1.18 25.94
C ASP A 106 21.80 0.04 26.69
N GLY A 107 21.28 -0.14 27.90
CA GLY A 107 20.69 0.90 28.73
C GLY A 107 19.39 1.50 28.16
N THR A 108 18.84 0.97 27.08
CA THR A 108 17.60 1.45 26.48
C THR A 108 16.40 1.06 27.33
N LYS A 109 15.38 1.93 27.38
CA LYS A 109 14.11 1.58 28.04
C LYS A 109 13.44 0.43 27.28
N ILE A 110 12.97 -0.59 28.01
CA ILE A 110 12.21 -1.69 27.42
C ILE A 110 10.98 -1.10 26.73
N ARG A 111 10.86 -1.35 25.44
CA ARG A 111 9.78 -0.82 24.60
C ARG A 111 8.44 -1.44 25.01
N ASN A 112 7.49 -0.60 25.39
CA ASN A 112 6.12 -1.05 25.60
C ASN A 112 5.46 -1.27 24.25
N SER A 113 4.94 -2.46 24.06
CA SER A 113 4.24 -2.83 22.84
C SER A 113 2.89 -3.44 23.18
N ARG A 114 1.87 -3.08 22.38
CA ARG A 114 0.50 -3.54 22.53
C ARG A 114 -0.04 -3.99 21.19
N ILE A 115 -0.99 -4.89 21.22
CA ILE A 115 -1.72 -5.33 20.04
C ILE A 115 -3.09 -4.64 20.03
N VAL A 116 -3.38 -3.91 18.96
CA VAL A 116 -4.65 -3.23 18.75
C VAL A 116 -5.13 -3.54 17.34
N SER A 117 -6.28 -4.14 17.18
CA SER A 117 -6.89 -4.44 15.88
C SER A 117 -5.90 -5.08 14.89
N LYS A 118 -5.13 -6.09 15.35
CA LYS A 118 -4.08 -6.79 14.57
C LYS A 118 -2.87 -5.92 14.19
N LEU A 119 -2.68 -4.81 14.87
CA LEU A 119 -1.51 -3.95 14.75
C LEU A 119 -0.70 -3.95 16.05
N VAL A 120 0.61 -3.85 15.94
CA VAL A 120 1.52 -3.71 17.07
C VAL A 120 1.82 -2.23 17.24
N VAL A 121 1.41 -1.65 18.35
CA VAL A 121 1.77 -0.29 18.73
C VAL A 121 2.99 -0.35 19.64
N THR A 122 4.08 0.32 19.28
CA THR A 122 5.31 0.34 20.08
C THR A 122 5.74 1.77 20.37
N ASN A 123 6.18 2.02 21.61
CA ASN A 123 6.59 3.34 22.14
C ASN A 123 5.51 4.43 22.00
N ASN A 124 4.22 4.08 21.97
CA ASN A 124 3.11 5.00 21.72
C ASN A 124 3.30 5.88 20.47
N LYS A 125 4.05 5.41 19.51
CA LYS A 125 4.51 6.16 18.35
C LYS A 125 4.38 5.36 17.05
N TRP A 126 4.94 4.15 17.03
CA TRP A 126 4.96 3.31 15.85
C TRP A 126 3.78 2.35 15.82
N ILE A 127 3.06 2.34 14.73
CA ILE A 127 1.99 1.38 14.47
C ILE A 127 2.50 0.44 13.36
N LEU A 128 2.64 -0.83 13.66
CA LEU A 128 3.26 -1.84 12.81
C LEU A 128 2.28 -3.00 12.57
N PRO A 129 2.20 -3.60 11.39
CA PRO A 129 1.40 -4.80 11.18
C PRO A 129 2.00 -5.98 11.96
N ILE A 130 1.18 -6.97 12.33
CA ILE A 130 1.72 -8.22 12.89
C ILE A 130 2.50 -8.93 11.77
N PRO A 131 3.81 -9.22 11.97
CA PRO A 131 4.63 -9.83 10.94
C PRO A 131 4.16 -11.25 10.60
N ASN A 132 4.13 -11.57 9.31
CA ASN A 132 3.94 -12.94 8.89
C ASN A 132 5.21 -13.76 9.19
N LYS A 133 5.05 -14.90 9.88
CA LYS A 133 6.15 -15.78 10.27
C LYS A 133 6.30 -17.00 9.36
N VAL A 134 5.44 -17.12 8.35
CA VAL A 134 5.38 -18.28 7.44
C VAL A 134 5.88 -17.89 6.07
N VAL A 135 6.64 -18.76 5.44
CA VAL A 135 7.00 -18.66 4.02
C VAL A 135 5.93 -19.37 3.20
N HIS A 136 5.12 -18.61 2.50
CA HIS A 136 4.01 -19.11 1.66
C HIS A 136 4.52 -19.59 0.30
N LYS A 137 5.16 -20.76 0.27
CA LYS A 137 5.85 -21.24 -0.93
C LYS A 137 4.93 -21.45 -2.12
N SER A 138 3.74 -22.06 -1.94
CA SER A 138 2.79 -22.33 -3.01
C SER A 138 2.29 -21.03 -3.68
N GLU A 139 2.01 -20.02 -2.88
CA GLU A 139 1.54 -18.71 -3.37
C GLU A 139 2.70 -17.93 -4.06
N ILE A 140 3.92 -18.06 -3.53
CA ILE A 140 5.11 -17.49 -4.17
C ILE A 140 5.40 -18.19 -5.49
N ASP A 141 5.29 -19.53 -5.56
CA ASP A 141 5.44 -20.29 -6.81
C ASP A 141 4.43 -19.84 -7.87
N ALA A 142 3.16 -19.62 -7.49
CA ALA A 142 2.14 -19.11 -8.40
C ALA A 142 2.47 -17.68 -8.89
N SER A 143 2.92 -16.80 -8.02
CA SER A 143 3.29 -15.42 -8.37
C SER A 143 4.50 -15.35 -9.29
N THR A 144 5.54 -16.15 -9.00
CA THR A 144 6.74 -16.22 -9.84
C THR A 144 6.47 -16.85 -11.21
N ALA A 145 5.61 -17.86 -11.29
CA ALA A 145 5.20 -18.44 -12.56
C ALA A 145 4.50 -17.40 -13.46
N ARG A 146 3.58 -16.60 -12.89
CA ARG A 146 2.90 -15.51 -13.63
C ARG A 146 3.89 -14.43 -14.07
N LEU A 147 4.84 -14.07 -13.22
CA LEU A 147 5.88 -13.08 -13.55
C LEU A 147 6.77 -13.59 -14.68
N ASN A 148 7.25 -14.83 -14.61
CA ASN A 148 8.08 -15.45 -15.64
C ASN A 148 7.34 -15.54 -16.99
N ASP A 149 6.04 -15.87 -17.00
CA ASP A 149 5.21 -15.85 -18.21
C ASP A 149 5.08 -14.44 -18.80
N ALA A 150 4.85 -13.43 -17.95
CA ALA A 150 4.79 -12.02 -18.36
C ALA A 150 6.11 -11.55 -18.98
N VAL A 151 7.25 -11.88 -18.37
CA VAL A 151 8.59 -11.56 -18.87
C VAL A 151 8.88 -12.25 -20.19
N THR A 152 8.54 -13.55 -20.29
CA THR A 152 8.70 -14.31 -21.53
C THR A 152 7.91 -13.69 -22.68
N PHE A 153 6.69 -13.22 -22.42
CA PHE A 153 5.88 -12.51 -23.42
C PHE A 153 6.47 -11.16 -23.78
N ALA A 154 6.89 -10.35 -22.79
CA ALA A 154 7.52 -9.05 -23.02
C ALA A 154 8.79 -9.18 -23.88
N LYS A 155 9.61 -10.20 -23.64
CA LYS A 155 10.80 -10.51 -24.43
C LYS A 155 10.46 -10.78 -25.90
N LYS A 156 9.37 -11.51 -26.18
CA LYS A 156 8.88 -11.75 -27.55
C LYS A 156 8.46 -10.44 -28.25
N GLN A 157 8.00 -9.45 -27.48
CA GLN A 157 7.68 -8.10 -27.96
C GLN A 157 8.91 -7.17 -28.03
N LYS A 158 10.12 -7.67 -27.74
CA LYS A 158 11.39 -6.91 -27.66
C LYS A 158 11.37 -5.82 -26.58
N THR A 159 10.61 -6.03 -25.52
CA THR A 159 10.50 -5.17 -24.34
C THR A 159 11.40 -5.72 -23.24
N ASP A 160 12.37 -4.93 -22.77
CA ASP A 160 13.25 -5.32 -21.67
C ASP A 160 12.50 -5.22 -20.34
N THR A 161 12.60 -6.23 -19.49
CA THR A 161 11.85 -6.28 -18.24
C THR A 161 12.74 -6.14 -17.03
N TYR A 162 12.33 -5.27 -16.11
CA TYR A 162 12.97 -5.04 -14.82
C TYR A 162 11.95 -5.26 -13.70
N PHE A 163 12.31 -6.12 -12.76
CA PHE A 163 11.53 -6.33 -11.55
C PHE A 163 12.18 -5.58 -10.38
N VAL A 164 11.44 -4.68 -9.75
CA VAL A 164 11.93 -3.79 -8.70
C VAL A 164 11.32 -4.20 -7.37
N PHE A 165 12.17 -4.57 -6.41
CA PHE A 165 11.76 -4.77 -5.02
C PHE A 165 11.88 -3.46 -4.24
N ASN A 166 10.74 -2.93 -3.80
CA ASN A 166 10.69 -1.85 -2.84
C ASN A 166 10.83 -2.42 -1.42
N PRO A 167 11.74 -1.89 -0.58
CA PRO A 167 11.89 -2.35 0.80
C PRO A 167 10.64 -2.02 1.62
N SER A 168 9.99 -3.05 2.13
CA SER A 168 8.82 -2.88 2.98
C SER A 168 9.18 -2.27 4.32
N ARG A 169 8.21 -1.55 4.88
CA ARG A 169 8.31 -0.99 6.22
C ARG A 169 8.47 -2.09 7.28
N THR A 170 7.77 -3.20 7.14
CA THR A 170 7.82 -4.31 8.08
C THR A 170 9.22 -4.90 8.21
N LYS A 171 9.88 -5.17 7.08
CA LYS A 171 11.26 -5.67 7.07
C LYS A 171 12.22 -4.61 7.62
N ALA A 172 12.15 -3.39 7.09
CA ALA A 172 13.10 -2.32 7.43
C ALA A 172 13.04 -1.96 8.94
N LEU A 173 11.86 -2.02 9.54
CA LEU A 173 11.63 -1.67 10.93
C LEU A 173 11.47 -2.88 11.87
N MET A 174 11.94 -4.07 11.45
CA MET A 174 11.83 -5.29 12.26
C MET A 174 12.46 -5.15 13.66
N HIS A 175 13.46 -4.31 13.80
CA HIS A 175 14.09 -4.00 15.08
C HIS A 175 13.18 -3.24 16.07
N LEU A 176 12.08 -2.64 15.61
CA LEU A 176 11.09 -1.97 16.45
C LEU A 176 10.10 -2.94 17.09
N TYR A 177 10.00 -4.14 16.55
CA TYR A 177 9.10 -5.14 17.10
C TYR A 177 9.63 -5.75 18.39
N PRO A 178 8.74 -6.12 19.33
CA PRO A 178 9.11 -6.99 20.44
C PRO A 178 9.76 -8.28 19.94
N LYS A 179 10.70 -8.83 20.70
CA LYS A 179 11.48 -9.99 20.30
C LYS A 179 10.63 -11.19 19.83
N TYR A 180 9.49 -11.41 20.46
CA TYR A 180 8.60 -12.52 20.10
C TYR A 180 7.85 -12.33 18.75
N PHE A 181 7.81 -11.10 18.20
CA PHE A 181 7.29 -10.83 16.86
C PHE A 181 8.38 -10.85 15.79
N GLN A 182 9.63 -10.68 16.16
CA GLN A 182 10.72 -10.65 15.20
C GLN A 182 10.82 -11.97 14.43
N THR A 183 11.05 -11.86 13.12
CA THR A 183 11.10 -13.01 12.20
C THR A 183 12.01 -12.70 11.02
N ASP A 184 12.63 -13.73 10.47
CA ASP A 184 13.36 -13.70 9.21
C ASP A 184 12.53 -14.21 8.01
N ALA A 185 11.23 -14.49 8.22
CA ALA A 185 10.36 -15.04 7.19
C ALA A 185 10.31 -14.17 5.93
N TYR A 186 10.41 -12.82 6.08
CA TYR A 186 10.48 -11.90 4.93
C TYR A 186 11.74 -12.10 4.09
N VAL A 187 12.88 -12.28 4.74
CA VAL A 187 14.17 -12.56 4.06
C VAL A 187 14.06 -13.89 3.31
N LYS A 188 13.62 -14.95 4.00
CA LYS A 188 13.44 -16.29 3.41
C LYS A 188 12.42 -16.31 2.27
N SER A 189 11.31 -15.57 2.40
CA SER A 189 10.31 -15.45 1.33
C SER A 189 10.89 -14.77 0.10
N LYS A 190 11.66 -13.70 0.28
CA LYS A 190 12.34 -13.00 -0.81
C LYS A 190 13.41 -13.85 -1.48
N GLU A 191 14.25 -14.54 -0.71
CA GLU A 191 15.25 -15.48 -1.23
C GLU A 191 14.57 -16.59 -2.04
N TYR A 192 13.48 -17.16 -1.51
CA TYR A 192 12.72 -18.19 -2.21
C TYR A 192 12.10 -17.64 -3.51
N PHE A 193 11.50 -16.46 -3.48
CA PHE A 193 10.96 -15.80 -4.67
C PHE A 193 12.04 -15.59 -5.74
N LEU A 194 13.19 -15.04 -5.36
CA LEU A 194 14.32 -14.80 -6.26
C LEU A 194 14.83 -16.10 -6.89
N SER A 195 14.84 -17.21 -6.13
CA SER A 195 15.28 -18.51 -6.62
C SER A 195 14.36 -19.12 -7.71
N LYS A 196 13.13 -18.59 -7.85
CA LYS A 196 12.12 -19.05 -8.80
C LYS A 196 12.02 -18.17 -10.05
N LEU A 197 12.70 -17.03 -10.07
CA LEU A 197 12.70 -16.15 -11.22
C LEU A 197 13.55 -16.70 -12.36
N ASP A 198 13.05 -16.55 -13.56
CA ASP A 198 13.83 -16.85 -14.78
C ASP A 198 15.01 -15.89 -14.90
N LYS A 199 16.10 -16.36 -15.47
CA LYS A 199 17.33 -15.60 -15.72
C LYS A 199 17.14 -14.34 -16.58
N ASP A 200 16.05 -14.28 -17.34
CA ASP A 200 15.70 -13.14 -18.19
C ASP A 200 15.05 -12.00 -17.41
N VAL A 201 14.76 -12.18 -16.12
CA VAL A 201 14.25 -11.13 -15.23
C VAL A 201 15.41 -10.32 -14.67
N ASN A 202 15.53 -9.07 -15.10
CA ASN A 202 16.50 -8.15 -14.50
C ASN A 202 15.97 -7.65 -13.16
N VAL A 203 16.57 -8.08 -12.06
CA VAL A 203 16.14 -7.69 -10.72
C VAL A 203 16.87 -6.41 -10.28
N ILE A 204 16.12 -5.43 -9.78
CA ILE A 204 16.59 -4.24 -9.08
C ILE A 204 16.12 -4.35 -7.63
N ASN A 205 17.03 -4.69 -6.72
CA ASN A 205 16.74 -4.88 -5.30
C ASN A 205 17.07 -3.61 -4.52
N LEU A 206 16.11 -2.71 -4.37
CA LEU A 206 16.31 -1.46 -3.63
C LEU A 206 16.57 -1.70 -2.13
N GLY A 207 16.16 -2.86 -1.61
CA GLY A 207 16.42 -3.25 -0.22
C GLY A 207 17.91 -3.34 0.12
N GLU A 208 18.79 -3.67 -0.85
CA GLU A 208 20.24 -3.71 -0.64
C GLU A 208 20.78 -2.33 -0.22
N LYS A 209 20.26 -1.26 -0.81
CA LYS A 209 20.63 0.11 -0.41
C LYS A 209 20.15 0.43 1.00
N PHE A 210 18.92 0.03 1.35
CA PHE A 210 18.34 0.27 2.66
C PHE A 210 19.06 -0.54 3.76
N ASP A 211 19.50 -1.75 3.45
CA ASP A 211 20.26 -2.60 4.36
C ASP A 211 21.64 -2.01 4.75
N THR A 212 22.14 -0.99 4.02
CA THR A 212 23.37 -0.25 4.41
C THR A 212 23.14 0.81 5.48
N PHE A 213 21.88 1.13 5.81
CA PHE A 213 21.56 2.19 6.75
C PHE A 213 21.52 1.70 8.20
N THR A 214 21.80 2.61 9.12
CA THR A 214 21.59 2.36 10.55
C THR A 214 20.11 2.24 10.87
N LYS A 215 19.76 1.57 11.97
CA LYS A 215 18.36 1.48 12.45
C LYS A 215 17.70 2.84 12.61
N ALA A 216 18.44 3.80 13.21
CA ALA A 216 17.94 5.17 13.39
C ALA A 216 17.65 5.86 12.05
N HIS A 217 18.51 5.67 11.04
CA HIS A 217 18.28 6.23 9.72
C HIS A 217 17.08 5.57 9.02
N LEU A 218 16.92 4.25 9.15
CA LEU A 218 15.73 3.55 8.62
C LEU A 218 14.43 4.09 9.23
N GLU A 219 14.42 4.40 10.53
CA GLU A 219 13.24 4.99 11.19
C GLU A 219 12.86 6.35 10.58
N GLU A 220 13.81 7.13 10.05
CA GLU A 220 13.53 8.42 9.38
C GLU A 220 12.90 8.27 7.99
N LEU A 221 12.95 7.09 7.38
CA LEU A 221 12.54 6.85 5.99
C LEU A 221 11.08 6.40 5.86
N TYR A 222 10.43 6.08 6.97
CA TYR A 222 9.05 5.57 6.98
C TYR A 222 8.15 6.44 7.86
N PHE A 223 6.86 6.44 7.54
CA PHE A 223 5.87 7.04 8.43
C PHE A 223 5.67 6.20 9.68
N GLU A 224 5.41 6.85 10.80
CA GLU A 224 5.16 6.18 12.08
C GLU A 224 3.79 5.49 12.11
N THR A 225 2.79 6.13 11.48
CA THR A 225 1.37 5.78 11.57
C THR A 225 0.76 5.31 10.24
N ASP A 226 1.55 5.26 9.17
CA ASP A 226 1.13 4.78 7.85
C ASP A 226 1.97 3.57 7.41
N HIS A 227 1.48 2.76 6.46
CA HIS A 227 2.18 1.57 6.01
C HIS A 227 3.26 1.83 4.96
N HIS A 228 3.43 3.06 4.50
CA HIS A 228 4.39 3.41 3.47
C HIS A 228 5.68 4.01 4.04
N TRP A 229 6.68 4.10 3.20
CA TRP A 229 7.78 5.04 3.36
C TRP A 229 7.28 6.49 3.23
N ASN A 230 8.02 7.45 3.77
CA ASN A 230 7.83 8.86 3.50
C ASN A 230 8.64 9.28 2.26
N ILE A 231 8.61 10.57 1.89
CA ILE A 231 9.31 11.04 0.70
C ILE A 231 10.83 10.91 0.77
N LYS A 232 11.44 10.91 1.97
CA LYS A 232 12.89 10.67 2.11
C LYS A 232 13.24 9.25 1.64
N GLY A 233 12.52 8.25 2.16
CA GLY A 233 12.70 6.86 1.75
C GLY A 233 12.40 6.65 0.28
N ALA A 234 11.27 7.17 -0.19
CA ALA A 234 10.88 7.09 -1.59
C ALA A 234 11.92 7.74 -2.53
N PHE A 235 12.48 8.90 -2.17
CA PHE A 235 13.47 9.60 -2.98
C PHE A 235 14.80 8.84 -3.07
N ILE A 236 15.26 8.24 -1.96
CA ILE A 236 16.44 7.35 -1.97
C ILE A 236 16.18 6.14 -2.88
N ALA A 237 14.99 5.54 -2.79
CA ALA A 237 14.59 4.44 -3.65
C ALA A 237 14.57 4.84 -5.14
N TYR A 238 14.04 6.01 -5.45
CA TYR A 238 14.08 6.59 -6.80
C TYR A 238 15.52 6.74 -7.31
N GLN A 239 16.40 7.33 -6.50
CA GLN A 239 17.79 7.54 -6.89
C GLN A 239 18.51 6.21 -7.16
N GLU A 240 18.32 5.23 -6.30
CA GLU A 240 18.90 3.91 -6.48
C GLU A 240 18.32 3.19 -7.71
N MET A 241 17.01 3.30 -7.93
CA MET A 241 16.33 2.71 -9.08
C MET A 241 16.88 3.24 -10.40
N ILE A 242 17.02 4.56 -10.57
CA ILE A 242 17.60 5.16 -11.77
C ILE A 242 19.07 4.75 -11.94
N THR A 243 19.84 4.75 -10.85
CA THR A 243 21.25 4.32 -10.87
C THR A 243 21.38 2.86 -11.30
N GLN A 244 20.55 1.95 -10.76
CA GLN A 244 20.59 0.54 -11.12
C GLN A 244 20.08 0.30 -12.55
N LEU A 245 19.03 1.02 -12.97
CA LEU A 245 18.50 0.93 -14.31
C LEU A 245 19.56 1.36 -15.34
N SER A 246 20.26 2.49 -15.11
CA SER A 246 21.35 2.95 -15.98
C SER A 246 22.52 1.96 -16.07
N LYS A 247 22.81 1.23 -14.99
CA LYS A 247 23.87 0.20 -14.99
C LYS A 247 23.46 -1.08 -15.73
N LYS A 248 22.19 -1.45 -15.67
CA LYS A 248 21.69 -2.74 -16.16
C LYS A 248 21.10 -2.68 -17.57
N SER A 249 20.58 -1.52 -17.97
CA SER A 249 19.91 -1.38 -19.25
C SER A 249 20.85 -0.84 -20.31
N PRO A 250 21.05 -1.52 -21.45
CA PRO A 250 21.81 -0.99 -22.57
C PRO A 250 21.07 0.14 -23.31
N LYS A 251 19.77 0.30 -23.06
CA LYS A 251 18.92 1.30 -23.72
C LYS A 251 18.79 2.60 -22.93
N PHE A 252 19.17 2.59 -21.65
CA PHE A 252 18.92 3.72 -20.73
C PHE A 252 20.20 4.13 -20.03
N GLU A 253 20.55 5.38 -20.17
CA GLU A 253 21.65 6.03 -19.45
C GLU A 253 21.17 7.40 -18.98
N ASP A 254 21.05 7.57 -17.67
CA ASP A 254 20.70 8.85 -17.05
C ASP A 254 21.14 8.87 -15.58
N LYS A 255 21.08 10.06 -14.96
CA LYS A 255 21.41 10.27 -13.55
C LYS A 255 20.17 10.74 -12.78
N PRO A 256 19.93 10.21 -11.58
CA PRO A 256 18.82 10.68 -10.76
C PRO A 256 19.04 12.12 -10.32
N LEU A 257 17.96 12.84 -10.06
CA LEU A 257 18.02 14.13 -9.40
C LEU A 257 18.72 14.01 -8.04
N SER A 258 19.58 14.95 -7.74
CA SER A 258 20.25 15.06 -6.44
C SER A 258 19.42 15.91 -5.47
N LEU A 259 19.68 15.82 -4.17
CA LEU A 259 19.07 16.69 -3.18
C LEU A 259 19.37 18.19 -3.41
N LYS A 260 20.43 18.53 -4.17
CA LYS A 260 20.74 19.92 -4.54
C LYS A 260 19.70 20.50 -5.49
N GLU A 261 18.95 19.66 -6.20
CA GLU A 261 17.90 20.06 -7.15
C GLU A 261 16.51 20.06 -6.51
N ILE A 262 16.43 19.77 -5.20
CA ILE A 262 15.19 19.65 -4.44
C ILE A 262 15.11 20.75 -3.37
N ASN A 263 13.97 21.42 -3.28
CA ASN A 263 13.58 22.22 -2.13
C ASN A 263 13.01 21.27 -1.07
N VAL A 264 13.69 21.19 0.07
CA VAL A 264 13.25 20.35 1.19
C VAL A 264 12.55 21.23 2.22
N SER A 265 11.33 20.90 2.55
CA SER A 265 10.55 21.54 3.60
C SER A 265 9.83 20.49 4.45
N THR A 266 9.13 20.95 5.47
CA THR A 266 8.30 20.07 6.31
C THR A 266 6.92 20.69 6.41
N LEU A 267 5.86 19.91 6.27
CA LEU A 267 4.51 20.39 6.56
C LEU A 267 4.40 20.77 8.03
N THR A 268 4.07 22.04 8.29
CA THR A 268 3.95 22.62 9.64
C THR A 268 2.50 22.80 10.06
N THR A 269 1.56 22.69 9.14
CA THR A 269 0.12 22.88 9.34
C THR A 269 -0.62 21.59 8.98
N GLY A 270 -1.75 21.34 9.65
CA GLY A 270 -2.56 20.15 9.46
C GLY A 270 -2.04 18.91 10.20
N ASN A 271 -2.82 17.85 10.18
CA ASN A 271 -2.50 16.58 10.82
C ASN A 271 -2.37 15.50 9.75
N PHE A 272 -1.29 14.71 9.80
CA PHE A 272 -1.15 13.54 8.97
C PHE A 272 -2.05 12.41 9.47
N LYS A 273 -2.91 11.89 8.60
CA LYS A 273 -3.78 10.76 8.86
C LYS A 273 -3.21 9.50 8.23
N GLY A 274 -2.36 8.81 8.99
CA GLY A 274 -1.79 7.53 8.57
C GLY A 274 -2.84 6.43 8.52
N SER A 275 -2.73 5.53 7.54
CA SER A 275 -3.67 4.43 7.30
C SER A 275 -3.81 3.49 8.49
N TYR A 276 -2.73 3.17 9.18
CA TYR A 276 -2.80 2.34 10.39
C TYR A 276 -3.44 3.07 11.56
N ASN A 277 -3.17 4.38 11.72
CA ASN A 277 -3.79 5.15 12.79
C ASN A 277 -5.30 5.33 12.55
N THR A 278 -5.71 5.42 11.29
CA THR A 278 -7.12 5.40 10.92
C THR A 278 -7.79 4.07 11.31
N GLN A 279 -7.11 2.94 11.09
CA GLN A 279 -7.62 1.61 11.47
C GLN A 279 -7.83 1.44 12.98
N ILE A 280 -7.06 2.14 13.80
CA ILE A 280 -7.21 2.13 15.27
C ILE A 280 -7.89 3.41 15.80
N ASN A 281 -8.63 4.11 14.95
CA ASN A 281 -9.39 5.32 15.26
C ASN A 281 -8.55 6.40 15.98
N TYR A 282 -7.33 6.62 15.49
CA TYR A 282 -6.39 7.62 16.02
C TYR A 282 -6.03 7.43 17.50
N ALA A 283 -5.98 6.18 17.99
CA ALA A 283 -5.61 5.88 19.37
C ALA A 283 -4.16 6.26 19.71
N VAL A 284 -3.30 6.41 18.70
CA VAL A 284 -1.91 6.79 18.86
C VAL A 284 -1.72 8.24 18.44
N ASN A 285 -1.47 9.10 19.41
CA ASN A 285 -1.07 10.49 19.26
C ASN A 285 -1.76 11.26 18.10
N PRO A 286 -3.05 11.54 18.22
CA PRO A 286 -3.83 12.17 17.15
C PRO A 286 -3.36 13.60 16.80
N LYS A 287 -2.56 14.25 17.69
CA LYS A 287 -2.13 15.64 17.53
C LYS A 287 -0.69 15.83 17.01
N ASN A 288 0.15 14.79 17.10
CA ASN A 288 1.56 14.84 16.67
C ASN A 288 1.81 13.77 15.61
N ALA A 289 0.95 13.76 14.65
CA ALA A 289 1.12 12.92 13.48
C ALA A 289 2.49 13.15 12.84
N ASP A 290 2.93 12.14 12.13
CA ASP A 290 4.19 12.10 11.40
C ASP A 290 4.58 13.46 10.81
N ARG A 291 5.71 13.99 11.19
CA ARG A 291 6.29 15.16 10.52
C ARG A 291 6.58 14.77 9.08
N THR A 292 5.84 15.35 8.17
CA THR A 292 5.91 14.97 6.76
C THR A 292 6.89 15.86 6.03
N PRO A 293 8.04 15.34 5.61
CA PRO A 293 8.92 16.07 4.71
C PRO A 293 8.26 16.21 3.34
N ILE A 294 8.52 17.36 2.70
CA ILE A 294 8.11 17.65 1.33
C ILE A 294 9.38 17.86 0.49
N TYR A 295 9.47 17.14 -0.61
CA TYR A 295 10.54 17.24 -1.58
C TYR A 295 9.97 17.81 -2.88
N GLU A 296 10.20 19.08 -3.12
CA GLU A 296 9.71 19.78 -4.30
C GLU A 296 10.88 20.06 -5.24
N PRO A 297 10.80 19.66 -6.52
CA PRO A 297 11.83 20.01 -7.48
C PRO A 297 12.01 21.52 -7.61
N LYS A 298 13.26 22.03 -7.58
CA LYS A 298 13.56 23.45 -7.79
C LYS A 298 13.11 23.91 -9.16
N THR A 299 13.25 23.06 -10.18
CA THR A 299 12.65 23.26 -11.50
C THR A 299 11.34 22.47 -11.55
N PRO A 300 10.17 23.13 -11.62
CA PRO A 300 8.89 22.43 -11.66
C PRO A 300 8.82 21.43 -12.81
N PHE A 301 8.27 20.25 -12.52
CA PHE A 301 8.02 19.24 -13.55
C PHE A 301 6.94 19.72 -14.51
N THR A 302 7.21 19.57 -15.80
CA THR A 302 6.27 19.93 -16.87
C THR A 302 6.16 18.77 -17.84
N PHE A 303 4.94 18.40 -18.18
CA PHE A 303 4.64 17.34 -19.14
C PHE A 303 3.84 17.94 -20.30
N LYS A 304 4.11 17.49 -21.52
CA LYS A 304 3.36 17.90 -22.71
C LYS A 304 1.91 17.40 -22.65
N ASN A 305 1.75 16.12 -22.31
CA ASN A 305 0.48 15.47 -22.03
C ASN A 305 0.57 14.76 -20.71
N PHE A 306 -0.49 14.88 -19.92
CA PHE A 306 -0.66 14.20 -18.64
C PHE A 306 -2.09 13.69 -18.53
N GLU A 307 -2.24 12.47 -18.04
CA GLU A 307 -3.52 11.85 -17.76
C GLU A 307 -3.42 11.00 -16.50
N ALA A 308 -4.33 11.15 -15.56
CA ALA A 308 -4.49 10.25 -14.42
C ALA A 308 -5.94 9.84 -14.29
N ILE A 309 -6.21 8.53 -14.31
CA ILE A 309 -7.55 7.96 -14.26
C ILE A 309 -7.77 7.34 -12.87
N SER A 310 -8.88 7.71 -12.23
CA SER A 310 -9.28 7.19 -10.92
C SER A 310 -9.39 5.66 -10.91
N THR A 311 -9.37 5.06 -9.72
CA THR A 311 -9.43 3.60 -9.54
C THR A 311 -10.68 2.96 -10.13
N ASP A 312 -11.83 3.66 -10.07
CA ASP A 312 -13.12 3.26 -10.67
C ASP A 312 -13.24 3.62 -12.16
N GLY A 313 -12.27 4.38 -12.71
CA GLY A 313 -12.25 4.78 -14.11
C GLY A 313 -13.16 5.94 -14.49
N LYS A 314 -13.82 6.59 -13.53
CA LYS A 314 -14.83 7.64 -13.82
C LYS A 314 -14.23 9.05 -13.90
N GLU A 315 -13.20 9.32 -13.10
CA GLU A 315 -12.56 10.63 -13.05
C GLU A 315 -11.26 10.60 -13.85
N VAL A 316 -11.04 11.63 -14.67
CA VAL A 316 -9.82 11.83 -15.44
C VAL A 316 -9.26 13.21 -15.10
N ILE A 317 -8.02 13.23 -14.60
CA ILE A 317 -7.24 14.45 -14.34
C ILE A 317 -6.26 14.62 -15.46
N THR A 318 -6.29 15.75 -16.16
CA THR A 318 -5.41 16.06 -17.30
C THR A 318 -4.37 17.14 -17.00
N ASN A 319 -4.44 17.74 -15.83
CA ASN A 319 -3.46 18.73 -15.37
C ASN A 319 -2.59 18.14 -14.27
N PHE A 320 -1.30 18.07 -14.50
CA PHE A 320 -0.35 17.53 -13.53
C PHE A 320 -0.34 18.30 -12.20
N THR A 321 -0.49 19.62 -12.22
CA THR A 321 -0.51 20.43 -11.00
C THR A 321 -1.77 20.20 -10.15
N ASP A 322 -2.84 19.68 -10.74
CA ASP A 322 -4.04 19.27 -10.00
C ASP A 322 -3.91 17.87 -9.41
N PHE A 323 -3.08 17.04 -10.01
CA PHE A 323 -2.82 15.68 -9.56
C PHE A 323 -1.82 15.62 -8.40
N TYR A 324 -0.69 16.31 -8.53
CA TYR A 324 0.39 16.25 -7.56
C TYR A 324 0.57 17.62 -6.92
N ARG A 325 0.11 17.76 -5.69
CA ARG A 325 0.08 19.06 -5.00
C ARG A 325 0.97 19.04 -3.77
N PHE A 326 1.99 19.88 -3.78
CA PHE A 326 2.72 20.26 -2.58
C PHE A 326 1.98 21.44 -1.91
N LYS A 327 0.93 21.19 -1.13
CA LYS A 327 0.18 22.28 -0.50
C LYS A 327 0.46 22.37 1.00
N ASN A 328 0.94 23.52 1.42
CA ASN A 328 0.84 23.98 2.79
C ASN A 328 -0.58 24.53 3.03
N GLY A 329 -1.22 24.18 4.14
CA GLY A 329 -2.44 24.85 4.62
C GLY A 329 -3.74 24.04 4.59
N GLU A 330 -3.71 22.75 4.30
CA GLU A 330 -4.86 21.88 4.50
C GLU A 330 -4.93 21.44 5.97
N SER A 331 -6.14 21.33 6.52
CA SER A 331 -6.35 20.97 7.94
C SER A 331 -5.90 19.56 8.26
N ASP A 332 -6.07 18.63 7.30
CA ASP A 332 -5.70 17.21 7.41
C ASP A 332 -5.18 16.68 6.08
N TYR A 333 -4.16 15.84 6.14
CA TYR A 333 -3.56 15.21 4.96
C TYR A 333 -3.19 13.75 5.24
N SER A 334 -3.03 12.98 4.16
CA SER A 334 -2.66 11.56 4.21
C SER A 334 -1.69 11.25 3.08
N TYR A 335 -1.14 10.05 3.07
CA TYR A 335 -0.34 9.57 1.95
C TYR A 335 -1.04 9.77 0.60
N LYS A 336 -2.34 9.44 0.53
CA LYS A 336 -3.16 9.61 -0.67
C LYS A 336 -3.24 11.09 -1.11
N ILE A 337 -3.42 12.01 -0.17
CA ILE A 337 -3.51 13.46 -0.48
C ILE A 337 -2.16 14.00 -0.95
N LEU A 338 -1.07 13.56 -0.31
CA LEU A 338 0.28 14.04 -0.63
C LEU A 338 0.76 13.62 -2.03
N TYR A 339 0.42 12.41 -2.45
CA TYR A 339 1.01 11.78 -3.64
C TYR A 339 0.01 11.39 -4.73
N GLY A 340 -1.11 12.14 -4.84
CA GLY A 340 -2.12 11.97 -5.88
C GLY A 340 -3.01 10.73 -5.75
N GLY A 341 -2.79 9.90 -4.73
CA GLY A 341 -3.53 8.68 -4.45
C GLY A 341 -3.33 7.58 -5.48
N ASP A 342 -3.99 6.46 -5.24
CA ASP A 342 -3.99 5.37 -6.21
C ASP A 342 -4.80 5.77 -7.45
N LYS A 343 -4.25 5.46 -8.61
CA LYS A 343 -4.88 5.61 -9.91
C LYS A 343 -4.73 4.30 -10.67
N ARG A 344 -5.76 3.89 -11.38
CA ARG A 344 -5.62 2.69 -12.23
C ARG A 344 -4.65 2.92 -13.38
N LYS A 345 -4.57 4.16 -13.92
CA LYS A 345 -3.64 4.55 -14.98
C LYS A 345 -3.12 5.97 -14.74
N ILE A 346 -1.84 6.18 -14.98
CA ILE A 346 -1.25 7.50 -15.12
C ILE A 346 -0.38 7.48 -16.39
N ALA A 347 -0.47 8.51 -17.22
CA ALA A 347 0.37 8.67 -18.39
C ALA A 347 1.09 10.02 -18.34
N TYR A 348 2.39 9.98 -18.55
CA TYR A 348 3.27 11.15 -18.67
C TYR A 348 3.90 11.17 -20.04
N GLU A 349 3.90 12.32 -20.72
CA GLU A 349 4.67 12.58 -21.94
C GLU A 349 5.65 13.71 -21.68
N ASN A 350 6.94 13.38 -21.69
CA ASN A 350 8.03 14.32 -21.46
C ASN A 350 8.96 14.40 -22.68
N PRO A 351 8.71 15.33 -23.62
CA PRO A 351 9.56 15.49 -24.81
C PRO A 351 10.94 16.07 -24.50
N LYS A 352 11.19 16.52 -23.26
CA LYS A 352 12.47 17.02 -22.79
C LYS A 352 13.41 15.93 -22.26
N ALA A 353 12.92 14.68 -22.16
CA ALA A 353 13.76 13.56 -21.77
C ALA A 353 14.93 13.36 -22.75
N ASN A 354 16.08 12.95 -22.24
CA ASN A 354 17.30 12.75 -23.04
C ASN A 354 17.24 11.52 -23.97
N ASN A 355 16.09 10.86 -24.04
CA ASN A 355 15.87 9.66 -24.85
C ASN A 355 14.44 9.63 -25.41
N GLN A 356 14.15 8.65 -26.27
CA GLN A 356 12.82 8.44 -26.85
C GLN A 356 12.12 7.20 -26.27
N LEU A 357 12.56 6.73 -25.10
CA LEU A 357 12.06 5.50 -24.52
C LEU A 357 10.60 5.64 -24.06
N LYS A 358 9.84 4.60 -24.38
CA LYS A 358 8.49 4.37 -23.89
C LYS A 358 8.53 3.30 -22.81
N VAL A 359 8.16 3.66 -21.61
CA VAL A 359 8.24 2.79 -20.44
C VAL A 359 6.84 2.48 -19.90
N LEU A 360 6.59 1.21 -19.64
CA LEU A 360 5.42 0.74 -18.91
C LEU A 360 5.83 0.37 -17.49
N LEU A 361 5.22 1.00 -16.50
CA LEU A 361 5.40 0.70 -15.08
C LEU A 361 4.12 0.08 -14.52
N ILE A 362 4.21 -1.16 -14.05
CA ILE A 362 3.17 -1.77 -13.21
C ILE A 362 3.62 -1.67 -11.75
N LYS A 363 2.77 -1.15 -10.88
CA LYS A 363 3.21 -0.77 -9.55
C LYS A 363 2.15 -0.99 -8.48
N ASP A 364 2.58 -1.03 -7.21
CA ASP A 364 1.76 -0.80 -6.03
C ASP A 364 1.88 0.64 -5.52
N SER A 365 1.19 0.96 -4.42
CA SER A 365 1.14 2.32 -3.86
C SER A 365 2.48 2.86 -3.37
N TYR A 366 3.47 2.02 -3.11
CA TYR A 366 4.81 2.48 -2.73
C TYR A 366 5.45 3.39 -3.79
N MET A 367 5.12 3.17 -5.06
CA MET A 367 5.66 3.98 -6.16
C MET A 367 4.99 5.34 -6.34
N ASN A 368 3.84 5.62 -5.69
CA ASN A 368 3.11 6.88 -5.89
C ASN A 368 3.98 8.13 -5.71
N PRO A 369 4.83 8.26 -4.68
CA PRO A 369 5.63 9.47 -4.47
C PRO A 369 6.66 9.73 -5.57
N ILE A 370 7.13 8.68 -6.25
CA ILE A 370 8.28 8.77 -7.16
C ILE A 370 7.92 8.67 -8.63
N THR A 371 6.67 8.38 -8.99
CA THR A 371 6.26 8.34 -10.40
C THR A 371 6.53 9.64 -11.16
N PRO A 372 6.32 10.86 -10.60
CA PRO A 372 6.66 12.11 -11.28
C PRO A 372 8.18 12.30 -11.50
N TYR A 373 8.99 11.82 -10.56
CA TYR A 373 10.45 11.87 -10.69
C TYR A 373 10.93 10.88 -11.76
N LEU A 374 10.36 9.67 -11.80
CA LEU A 374 10.67 8.70 -12.86
C LEU A 374 10.30 9.24 -14.25
N ALA A 375 9.17 9.93 -14.34
CA ALA A 375 8.69 10.50 -15.61
C ALA A 375 9.64 11.55 -16.22
N GLN A 376 10.57 12.13 -15.44
CA GLN A 376 11.58 13.04 -15.96
C GLN A 376 12.60 12.35 -16.86
N HIS A 377 12.80 11.04 -16.67
CA HIS A 377 13.84 10.26 -17.33
C HIS A 377 13.40 9.60 -18.64
N PHE A 378 12.11 9.62 -18.97
CA PHE A 378 11.58 8.90 -20.14
C PHE A 378 10.72 9.80 -21.01
N ASN A 379 10.78 9.60 -22.33
CA ASN A 379 9.91 10.32 -23.25
C ASN A 379 8.43 10.05 -22.97
N LYS A 380 8.09 8.77 -22.69
CA LYS A 380 6.74 8.38 -22.26
C LYS A 380 6.82 7.40 -21.11
N LEU A 381 6.11 7.69 -20.02
CA LEU A 381 5.91 6.77 -18.92
C LEU A 381 4.41 6.51 -18.75
N THR A 382 4.00 5.25 -18.96
CA THR A 382 2.65 4.78 -18.63
C THR A 382 2.73 3.97 -17.35
N VAL A 383 1.95 4.36 -16.35
CA VAL A 383 1.89 3.71 -15.03
C VAL A 383 0.53 3.04 -14.89
N LEU A 384 0.53 1.77 -14.53
CA LEU A 384 -0.69 0.99 -14.31
C LEU A 384 -0.66 0.36 -12.92
N ASP A 385 -1.81 0.36 -12.29
CA ASP A 385 -2.05 -0.40 -11.08
C ASP A 385 -3.09 -1.49 -11.41
N ASN A 386 -2.61 -2.69 -11.65
CA ASN A 386 -3.42 -3.80 -12.14
C ASN A 386 -4.50 -4.27 -11.14
N ARG A 387 -4.38 -3.89 -9.87
CA ARG A 387 -5.38 -4.19 -8.83
C ARG A 387 -6.75 -3.58 -9.14
N TYR A 388 -6.76 -2.43 -9.83
CA TYR A 388 -7.97 -1.67 -10.15
C TYR A 388 -8.58 -1.96 -11.52
N TYR A 389 -8.25 -3.11 -12.11
CA TYR A 389 -8.86 -3.60 -13.34
C TYR A 389 -9.52 -4.96 -13.09
N SER A 390 -10.73 -5.13 -13.60
CA SER A 390 -11.43 -6.42 -13.62
C SER A 390 -10.95 -7.33 -14.76
N ASP A 391 -10.44 -6.73 -15.84
CA ASP A 391 -10.08 -7.39 -17.09
C ASP A 391 -8.64 -7.06 -17.54
N PHE A 392 -7.72 -6.87 -16.59
CA PHE A 392 -6.34 -6.54 -16.88
C PHE A 392 -5.65 -7.64 -17.71
N SER A 393 -5.02 -7.25 -18.81
CA SER A 393 -4.18 -8.15 -19.59
C SER A 393 -2.92 -7.43 -20.07
N LEU A 394 -1.79 -7.77 -19.43
CA LEU A 394 -0.48 -7.26 -19.82
C LEU A 394 -0.11 -7.67 -21.24
N LYS A 395 -0.47 -8.90 -21.64
CA LYS A 395 -0.23 -9.40 -23.01
C LYS A 395 -0.95 -8.55 -24.05
N LYS A 396 -2.21 -8.20 -23.82
CA LYS A 396 -2.96 -7.30 -24.72
C LYS A 396 -2.34 -5.90 -24.77
N ILE A 397 -1.90 -5.35 -23.63
CA ILE A 397 -1.28 -4.03 -23.55
C ILE A 397 0.01 -4.00 -24.38
N LEU A 398 0.90 -4.98 -24.18
CA LEU A 398 2.17 -5.08 -24.90
C LEU A 398 2.01 -5.44 -26.38
N ALA A 399 0.93 -6.11 -26.77
CA ALA A 399 0.62 -6.38 -28.18
C ALA A 399 0.07 -5.15 -28.91
N ASN A 400 -0.69 -4.29 -28.21
CA ASN A 400 -1.34 -3.13 -28.80
C ASN A 400 -0.44 -1.89 -28.84
N GLU A 401 0.49 -1.74 -27.88
CA GLU A 401 1.44 -0.62 -27.83
C GLU A 401 2.85 -1.13 -27.57
N LYS A 402 3.80 -0.65 -28.37
CA LYS A 402 5.20 -1.00 -28.20
C LYS A 402 5.83 -0.20 -27.06
N TYR A 403 6.39 -0.91 -26.08
CA TYR A 403 7.21 -0.37 -25.02
C TYR A 403 8.65 -0.86 -25.14
N ASP A 404 9.61 0.00 -24.82
CA ASP A 404 11.04 -0.35 -24.83
C ASP A 404 11.42 -1.05 -23.52
N ILE A 405 10.80 -0.63 -22.41
CA ILE A 405 11.05 -1.13 -21.07
C ILE A 405 9.72 -1.39 -20.35
N LEU A 406 9.63 -2.55 -19.71
CA LEU A 406 8.61 -2.90 -18.72
C LEU A 406 9.25 -2.91 -17.34
N ILE A 407 8.70 -2.16 -16.41
CA ILE A 407 9.09 -2.17 -15.00
C ILE A 407 7.91 -2.71 -14.19
N ILE A 408 8.15 -3.71 -13.36
CA ILE A 408 7.18 -4.23 -12.40
C ILE A 408 7.75 -3.94 -11.01
N ALA A 409 7.09 -3.08 -10.23
CA ALA A 409 7.60 -2.59 -8.96
C ALA A 409 6.61 -2.88 -7.82
N CYS A 410 7.00 -3.76 -6.91
CA CYS A 410 6.21 -4.17 -5.76
C CYS A 410 7.06 -4.13 -4.47
N HIS A 411 6.42 -3.90 -3.34
CA HIS A 411 7.10 -4.01 -2.05
C HIS A 411 7.27 -5.47 -1.62
N ASP A 412 8.32 -5.75 -0.87
CA ASP A 412 8.78 -7.12 -0.59
C ASP A 412 7.94 -7.88 0.47
N ASP A 413 6.91 -7.25 1.07
CA ASP A 413 5.88 -7.94 1.87
C ASP A 413 4.79 -8.58 1.00
N ASN A 414 4.71 -8.21 -0.28
CA ASN A 414 3.59 -8.51 -1.15
C ASN A 414 3.95 -9.49 -2.27
N LEU A 415 4.71 -10.55 -1.92
CA LEU A 415 5.23 -11.52 -2.90
C LEU A 415 4.20 -12.51 -3.45
N PHE A 416 2.96 -12.48 -2.94
CA PHE A 416 1.88 -13.41 -3.32
C PHE A 416 0.50 -12.75 -3.35
N SER A 417 0.44 -11.54 -3.89
CA SER A 417 -0.80 -10.74 -3.97
C SER A 417 -1.31 -10.62 -5.39
N ASP A 418 -2.46 -9.97 -5.52
CA ASP A 418 -3.11 -9.61 -6.79
C ASP A 418 -2.21 -8.75 -7.71
N ASN A 419 -1.12 -8.19 -7.19
CA ASN A 419 -0.13 -7.45 -7.99
C ASN A 419 0.51 -8.34 -9.08
N TYR A 420 0.53 -9.66 -8.88
CA TYR A 420 1.05 -10.63 -9.86
C TYR A 420 -0.02 -11.20 -10.78
N GLU A 421 -1.24 -10.69 -10.73
CA GLU A 421 -2.30 -11.07 -11.66
C GLU A 421 -2.22 -10.22 -12.94
N PHE A 422 -1.37 -10.63 -13.88
CA PHE A 422 -1.14 -9.92 -15.13
C PHE A 422 -2.16 -10.27 -16.22
N GLU A 423 -3.01 -11.28 -16.02
CA GLU A 423 -4.03 -11.73 -16.96
C GLU A 423 -5.34 -12.01 -16.21
N LYS A 424 -6.14 -10.95 -15.96
CA LYS A 424 -7.46 -11.05 -15.32
C LYS A 424 -8.55 -11.25 -16.39
N GLY A 425 -9.63 -11.94 -16.02
CA GLY A 425 -10.79 -12.11 -16.90
C GLY A 425 -10.63 -13.10 -18.04
N GLN A 426 -9.49 -13.76 -18.18
CA GLN A 426 -9.32 -14.89 -19.10
C GLN A 426 -9.39 -16.20 -18.30
N GLY A 427 -10.64 -16.56 -17.89
CA GLY A 427 -10.97 -17.92 -17.49
C GLY A 427 -9.97 -18.62 -16.57
N SER A 428 -10.00 -18.33 -15.27
CA SER A 428 -9.82 -19.42 -14.31
C SER A 428 -11.06 -20.32 -14.43
N ARG A 429 -11.09 -21.13 -15.46
CA ARG A 429 -11.97 -22.29 -15.56
C ARG A 429 -11.23 -23.52 -15.10
#